data_3052d2c988fe1198062408d5f05dffa0
#
_entry.id   3052d2c988fe1198062408d5f05dffa0
#
_cell.length_a   1.000
_cell.length_b   1.000
_cell.length_c   1.000
_cell.angle_alpha   90.00
_cell.angle_beta   90.00
_cell.angle_gamma   90.00
#
_symmetry.space_group_name_H-M   'P 1'
#
loop_
_entity.id
_entity.type
_entity.pdbx_description
1 polymer ?
#
loop_
_entity_poly.entity_id
_entity_poly.type
_entity_poly.pdbx_seq_one_letter_code
_entity_poly.pdbx_strand_id
1 'polypeptide(L)'
;MMKTDHLSFTETIERLASQIGYTLRYEEGGPTQPTSKRSRLYAAHVEAAKFYRDLLNSSPDAAHARDLLTKRGFDKAACDTFAVGYAPNSWDGLTKHLRAAGFTIEELEEAGLSKMGDRGPIDKFRNRIMWPIKDISGDIVGFGARKLASDEEDQGPKYLNTSETPIYKKSQVLYGLDMAKKDIAKNRQVVVVEGYTDVMACHLAGITTAVATCGTAFGDDHIRIIRRLLMDADTFRGEVIYTFDGDAAGQK
;
A
#
# COMPACT_ATOMS: atom_id res chain seq x y z
N MET A 1 -18.67 -7.71 -0.60
CA MET A 1 -18.27 -6.31 -0.82
C MET A 1 -19.10 -5.34 0.01
N MET A 2 -20.39 -5.07 -0.24
CA MET A 2 -21.16 -4.05 0.53
C MET A 2 -21.09 -4.19 2.05
N LYS A 3 -21.24 -5.40 2.60
CA LYS A 3 -21.19 -5.64 4.06
C LYS A 3 -19.79 -5.75 4.64
N THR A 4 -18.79 -6.02 3.80
CA THR A 4 -17.42 -6.27 4.25
C THR A 4 -16.55 -5.01 4.19
N ASP A 5 -16.83 -4.13 3.23
CA ASP A 5 -16.01 -2.95 2.96
C ASP A 5 -16.73 -1.63 3.30
N HIS A 6 -17.92 -1.71 3.92
CA HIS A 6 -18.78 -0.57 4.24
C HIS A 6 -19.07 0.35 3.05
N LEU A 7 -19.10 -0.22 1.83
CA LEU A 7 -19.40 0.50 0.61
C LEU A 7 -20.92 0.57 0.38
N SER A 8 -21.38 1.70 -0.15
CA SER A 8 -22.75 1.84 -0.70
C SER A 8 -22.92 0.93 -1.94
N PHE A 9 -24.16 0.72 -2.36
CA PHE A 9 -24.46 -0.03 -3.58
C PHE A 9 -23.76 0.59 -4.81
N THR A 10 -23.86 1.91 -4.96
CA THR A 10 -23.26 2.66 -6.07
C THR A 10 -21.73 2.51 -6.08
N GLU A 11 -21.07 2.74 -4.93
CA GLU A 11 -19.63 2.56 -4.79
C GLU A 11 -19.17 1.14 -5.10
N THR A 12 -19.98 0.13 -4.73
CA THR A 12 -19.69 -1.27 -5.05
C THR A 12 -19.73 -1.53 -6.56
N ILE A 13 -20.73 -0.97 -7.25
CA ILE A 13 -20.88 -1.11 -8.72
C ILE A 13 -19.75 -0.37 -9.44
N GLU A 14 -19.42 0.86 -9.04
CA GLU A 14 -18.29 1.62 -9.60
C GLU A 14 -16.97 0.88 -9.46
N ARG A 15 -16.72 0.30 -8.28
CA ARG A 15 -15.52 -0.49 -8.02
C ARG A 15 -15.44 -1.76 -8.88
N LEU A 16 -16.55 -2.50 -8.98
CA LEU A 16 -16.62 -3.69 -9.83
C LEU A 16 -16.42 -3.36 -11.31
N ALA A 17 -17.03 -2.29 -11.79
CA ALA A 17 -16.87 -1.81 -13.16
C ALA A 17 -15.41 -1.44 -13.46
N SER A 18 -14.76 -0.72 -12.54
CA SER A 18 -13.34 -0.37 -12.67
C SER A 18 -12.43 -1.61 -12.72
N GLN A 19 -12.70 -2.63 -11.91
CA GLN A 19 -11.91 -3.87 -11.88
C GLN A 19 -11.96 -4.67 -13.20
N ILE A 20 -13.07 -4.58 -13.93
CA ILE A 20 -13.24 -5.27 -15.22
C ILE A 20 -13.04 -4.34 -16.43
N GLY A 21 -12.58 -3.10 -16.20
CA GLY A 21 -12.39 -2.10 -17.26
C GLY A 21 -13.68 -1.65 -17.94
N TYR A 22 -14.83 -1.79 -17.27
CA TYR A 22 -16.13 -1.41 -17.80
C TYR A 22 -16.42 0.05 -17.50
N THR A 23 -16.72 0.86 -18.53
CA THR A 23 -17.15 2.25 -18.37
C THR A 23 -18.66 2.29 -18.10
N LEU A 24 -19.05 2.69 -16.88
CA LEU A 24 -20.44 2.88 -16.53
C LEU A 24 -21.04 4.03 -17.36
N ARG A 25 -22.22 3.79 -17.93
CA ARG A 25 -23.02 4.82 -18.56
C ARG A 25 -24.12 5.21 -17.59
N TYR A 26 -24.16 6.48 -17.23
CA TYR A 26 -25.24 7.03 -16.41
C TYR A 26 -26.34 7.52 -17.34
N GLU A 27 -27.62 7.27 -17.02
CA GLU A 27 -28.75 7.79 -17.81
C GLU A 27 -28.81 9.33 -17.68
N GLU A 28 -29.00 10.01 -18.79
CA GLU A 28 -29.19 11.46 -18.81
C GLU A 28 -30.49 11.80 -18.08
N GLY A 29 -30.38 12.53 -16.94
CA GLY A 29 -31.53 12.98 -16.14
C GLY A 29 -31.44 12.61 -14.66
N GLY A 30 -30.53 11.74 -14.24
CA GLY A 30 -30.13 11.61 -12.83
C GLY A 30 -29.13 12.71 -12.45
N PRO A 31 -29.06 13.13 -11.17
CA PRO A 31 -27.98 14.00 -10.75
C PRO A 31 -26.68 13.26 -11.12
N THR A 32 -25.81 13.90 -11.91
CA THR A 32 -24.44 13.46 -12.14
C THR A 32 -23.81 13.35 -10.76
N GLN A 33 -23.84 12.16 -10.16
CA GLN A 33 -23.16 12.00 -8.88
C GLN A 33 -21.67 12.19 -9.16
N PRO A 34 -21.02 13.17 -8.53
CA PRO A 34 -19.58 13.32 -8.66
C PRO A 34 -18.98 11.98 -8.27
N THR A 35 -18.01 11.53 -9.04
CA THR A 35 -17.14 10.36 -8.72
C THR A 35 -16.95 10.34 -7.21
N SER A 36 -17.31 9.25 -6.53
CA SER A 36 -17.36 9.28 -5.08
C SER A 36 -16.00 9.76 -4.55
N LYS A 37 -16.01 10.54 -3.51
CA LYS A 37 -14.78 11.07 -2.89
C LYS A 37 -13.76 9.96 -2.66
N ARG A 38 -14.22 8.78 -2.27
CA ARG A 38 -13.38 7.58 -2.09
C ARG A 38 -12.75 7.10 -3.40
N SER A 39 -13.50 7.05 -4.50
CA SER A 39 -12.95 6.68 -5.83
C SER A 39 -11.83 7.62 -6.25
N ARG A 40 -11.95 8.92 -5.95
CA ARG A 40 -10.91 9.91 -6.22
C ARG A 40 -9.65 9.64 -5.42
N LEU A 41 -9.77 9.25 -4.13
CA LEU A 41 -8.62 8.88 -3.30
C LEU A 41 -7.91 7.63 -3.85
N TYR A 42 -8.64 6.59 -4.25
CA TYR A 42 -8.04 5.42 -4.91
C TYR A 42 -7.30 5.79 -6.20
N ALA A 43 -7.93 6.61 -7.06
CA ALA A 43 -7.32 7.07 -8.31
C ALA A 43 -6.02 7.86 -8.07
N ALA A 44 -5.98 8.72 -7.05
CA ALA A 44 -4.77 9.44 -6.65
C ALA A 44 -3.63 8.50 -6.23
N HIS A 45 -3.94 7.43 -5.49
CA HIS A 45 -2.93 6.43 -5.10
C HIS A 45 -2.41 5.62 -6.29
N VAL A 46 -3.27 5.26 -7.24
CA VAL A 46 -2.85 4.57 -8.48
C VAL A 46 -1.89 5.44 -9.29
N GLU A 47 -2.22 6.72 -9.48
CA GLU A 47 -1.36 7.65 -10.21
C GLU A 47 -0.04 7.93 -9.47
N ALA A 48 -0.09 8.06 -8.13
CA ALA A 48 1.11 8.20 -7.31
C ALA A 48 2.02 6.96 -7.40
N ALA A 49 1.46 5.74 -7.37
CA ALA A 49 2.23 4.51 -7.51
C ALA A 49 2.92 4.42 -8.87
N LYS A 50 2.22 4.82 -9.94
CA LYS A 50 2.80 4.92 -11.28
C LYS A 50 3.96 5.90 -11.32
N PHE A 51 3.76 7.11 -10.79
CA PHE A 51 4.80 8.15 -10.70
C PHE A 51 6.05 7.63 -9.98
N TYR A 52 5.91 7.03 -8.82
CA TYR A 52 7.04 6.50 -8.05
C TYR A 52 7.76 5.34 -8.77
N ARG A 53 7.00 4.44 -9.41
CA ARG A 53 7.58 3.31 -10.17
C ARG A 53 8.34 3.80 -11.39
N ASP A 54 7.79 4.75 -12.13
CA ASP A 54 8.42 5.32 -13.31
C ASP A 54 9.74 6.01 -12.92
N LEU A 55 9.79 6.73 -11.80
CA LEU A 55 11.01 7.34 -11.26
C LEU A 55 12.03 6.28 -10.81
N LEU A 56 11.62 5.19 -10.15
CA LEU A 56 12.55 4.12 -9.80
C LEU A 56 13.23 3.53 -11.04
N ASN A 57 12.48 3.37 -12.11
CA ASN A 57 12.96 2.75 -13.34
C ASN A 57 13.80 3.68 -14.21
N SER A 58 13.48 4.97 -14.27
CA SER A 58 14.05 5.89 -15.27
C SER A 58 14.91 7.01 -14.70
N SER A 59 14.70 7.43 -13.44
CA SER A 59 15.41 8.58 -12.88
C SER A 59 16.86 8.23 -12.53
N PRO A 60 17.86 9.05 -12.92
CA PRO A 60 19.22 8.94 -12.41
C PRO A 60 19.30 9.09 -10.88
N ASP A 61 18.46 9.94 -10.27
CA ASP A 61 18.42 10.16 -8.82
C ASP A 61 18.02 8.92 -8.02
N ALA A 62 17.36 7.95 -8.67
CA ALA A 62 16.98 6.69 -8.06
C ALA A 62 18.12 5.64 -8.02
N ALA A 63 19.35 5.98 -8.48
CA ALA A 63 20.48 5.04 -8.51
C ALA A 63 20.73 4.40 -7.13
N HIS A 64 20.79 5.22 -6.07
CA HIS A 64 20.99 4.73 -4.71
C HIS A 64 19.87 3.80 -4.22
N ALA A 65 18.62 4.09 -4.61
CA ALA A 65 17.47 3.22 -4.31
C ALA A 65 17.62 1.84 -4.98
N ARG A 66 17.97 1.83 -6.27
CA ARG A 66 18.20 0.61 -7.04
C ARG A 66 19.36 -0.21 -6.46
N ASP A 67 20.48 0.43 -6.12
CA ASP A 67 21.64 -0.24 -5.51
C ASP A 67 21.28 -0.89 -4.16
N LEU A 68 20.50 -0.19 -3.34
CA LEU A 68 20.07 -0.71 -2.07
C LEU A 68 19.15 -1.95 -2.24
N LEU A 69 18.22 -1.90 -3.19
CA LEU A 69 17.32 -3.02 -3.51
C LEU A 69 18.13 -4.22 -4.04
N THR A 70 19.05 -3.99 -4.97
CA THR A 70 19.93 -5.03 -5.54
C THR A 70 20.80 -5.67 -4.46
N LYS A 71 21.40 -4.90 -3.56
CA LYS A 71 22.19 -5.42 -2.42
C LYS A 71 21.38 -6.30 -1.46
N ARG A 72 20.04 -6.12 -1.45
CA ARG A 72 19.11 -6.95 -0.69
C ARG A 72 18.56 -8.15 -1.49
N GLY A 73 19.06 -8.37 -2.71
CA GLY A 73 18.64 -9.48 -3.56
C GLY A 73 17.38 -9.21 -4.38
N PHE A 74 16.91 -7.95 -4.46
CA PHE A 74 15.73 -7.57 -5.23
C PHE A 74 16.17 -6.97 -6.57
N ASP A 75 16.05 -7.77 -7.62
CA ASP A 75 16.26 -7.33 -8.99
C ASP A 75 15.07 -6.51 -9.52
N LYS A 76 15.17 -6.09 -10.80
CA LYS A 76 14.09 -5.33 -11.44
C LYS A 76 12.78 -6.11 -11.49
N ALA A 77 12.81 -7.41 -11.75
CA ALA A 77 11.60 -8.24 -11.85
C ALA A 77 10.90 -8.35 -10.49
N ALA A 78 11.66 -8.51 -9.41
CA ALA A 78 11.15 -8.45 -8.05
C ALA A 78 10.51 -7.10 -7.75
N CYS A 79 11.19 -5.99 -8.07
CA CYS A 79 10.66 -4.64 -7.87
C CYS A 79 9.37 -4.40 -8.67
N ASP A 80 9.29 -4.87 -9.91
CA ASP A 80 8.09 -4.76 -10.75
C ASP A 80 6.92 -5.57 -10.17
N THR A 81 7.18 -6.79 -9.67
CA THR A 81 6.18 -7.67 -9.05
C THR A 81 5.50 -7.01 -7.85
N PHE A 82 6.28 -6.35 -7.00
CA PHE A 82 5.78 -5.66 -5.80
C PHE A 82 5.47 -4.17 -6.05
N ALA A 83 5.57 -3.72 -7.30
CA ALA A 83 5.36 -2.33 -7.70
C ALA A 83 6.17 -1.33 -6.88
N VAL A 84 7.41 -1.70 -6.52
CA VAL A 84 8.30 -0.83 -5.76
C VAL A 84 8.59 0.45 -6.55
N GLY A 85 8.65 1.57 -5.85
CA GLY A 85 8.89 2.89 -6.43
C GLY A 85 9.95 3.70 -5.70
N TYR A 86 10.19 4.90 -6.20
CA TYR A 86 11.08 5.89 -5.61
C TYR A 86 10.40 7.25 -5.50
N ALA A 87 10.30 7.77 -4.28
CA ALA A 87 9.90 9.16 -4.02
C ALA A 87 11.14 10.06 -4.12
N PRO A 88 11.17 11.03 -5.05
CA PRO A 88 12.33 11.87 -5.29
C PRO A 88 12.62 12.78 -4.10
N ASN A 89 13.85 13.32 -4.03
CA ASN A 89 14.21 14.35 -3.06
C ASN A 89 13.69 15.72 -3.52
N SER A 90 12.38 15.82 -3.65
CA SER A 90 11.65 17.03 -4.06
C SER A 90 10.61 17.37 -3.00
N TRP A 91 10.35 18.67 -2.84
CA TRP A 91 9.36 19.13 -1.87
C TRP A 91 7.91 18.93 -2.35
N ASP A 92 7.65 19.00 -3.66
CA ASP A 92 6.32 19.06 -4.25
C ASP A 92 6.21 18.33 -5.61
N GLY A 93 7.16 17.45 -5.93
CA GLY A 93 7.22 16.78 -7.22
C GLY A 93 5.99 15.92 -7.50
N LEU A 94 5.57 15.07 -6.54
CA LEU A 94 4.33 14.29 -6.64
C LEU A 94 3.10 15.20 -6.64
N THR A 95 3.07 16.19 -5.74
CA THR A 95 1.94 17.13 -5.64
C THR A 95 1.70 17.85 -6.97
N LYS A 96 2.75 18.34 -7.64
CA LYS A 96 2.64 18.96 -8.96
C LYS A 96 2.14 17.99 -10.02
N HIS A 97 2.68 16.77 -10.04
CA HIS A 97 2.26 15.72 -10.97
C HIS A 97 0.77 15.41 -10.81
N LEU A 98 0.30 15.16 -9.60
CA LEU A 98 -1.10 14.83 -9.33
C LEU A 98 -2.05 16.02 -9.59
N ARG A 99 -1.59 17.25 -9.30
CA ARG A 99 -2.34 18.46 -9.67
C ARG A 99 -2.53 18.58 -11.18
N ALA A 100 -1.49 18.31 -11.96
CA ALA A 100 -1.58 18.27 -13.42
C ALA A 100 -2.51 17.16 -13.93
N ALA A 101 -2.64 16.05 -13.19
CA ALA A 101 -3.60 14.99 -13.46
C ALA A 101 -5.04 15.30 -12.97
N GLY A 102 -5.29 16.52 -12.44
CA GLY A 102 -6.63 17.00 -12.08
C GLY A 102 -7.09 16.65 -10.65
N PHE A 103 -6.18 16.31 -9.74
CA PHE A 103 -6.50 16.14 -8.32
C PHE A 103 -6.39 17.48 -7.58
N THR A 104 -7.26 17.71 -6.59
CA THR A 104 -7.20 18.91 -5.74
C THR A 104 -6.22 18.70 -4.57
N ILE A 105 -5.77 19.80 -3.95
CA ILE A 105 -4.88 19.71 -2.77
C ILE A 105 -5.59 19.00 -1.62
N GLU A 106 -6.87 19.30 -1.41
CA GLU A 106 -7.69 18.69 -0.36
C GLU A 106 -7.80 17.17 -0.55
N GLU A 107 -7.97 16.69 -1.80
CA GLU A 107 -7.94 15.26 -2.12
C GLU A 107 -6.59 14.63 -1.80
N LEU A 108 -5.49 15.31 -2.12
CA LEU A 108 -4.12 14.81 -1.86
C LEU A 108 -3.78 14.79 -0.36
N GLU A 109 -4.24 15.77 0.40
CA GLU A 109 -4.09 15.78 1.86
C GLU A 109 -4.90 14.68 2.52
N GLU A 110 -6.16 14.51 2.11
CA GLU A 110 -7.03 13.45 2.61
C GLU A 110 -6.54 12.05 2.22
N ALA A 111 -5.91 11.90 1.05
CA ALA A 111 -5.23 10.68 0.63
C ALA A 111 -3.92 10.42 1.41
N GLY A 112 -3.42 11.39 2.18
CA GLY A 112 -2.14 11.30 2.89
C GLY A 112 -0.93 11.29 1.96
N LEU A 113 -1.05 11.82 0.74
CA LEU A 113 0.02 11.96 -0.24
C LEU A 113 0.75 13.31 -0.13
N SER A 114 0.05 14.32 0.33
CA SER A 114 0.54 15.67 0.54
C SER A 114 0.19 16.14 1.96
N LYS A 115 0.81 17.20 2.41
CA LYS A 115 0.47 17.94 3.63
C LYS A 115 0.75 19.42 3.43
N MET A 116 0.01 20.29 4.11
CA MET A 116 0.30 21.71 4.11
C MET A 116 1.61 21.99 4.86
N GLY A 117 2.53 22.70 4.23
CA GLY A 117 3.74 23.26 4.82
C GLY A 117 3.64 24.78 4.89
N ASP A 118 4.66 25.44 5.47
CA ASP A 118 4.67 26.90 5.67
C ASP A 118 4.59 27.71 4.36
N ARG A 119 5.08 27.15 3.25
CA ARG A 119 5.15 27.80 1.93
C ARG A 119 4.20 27.19 0.90
N GLY A 120 3.26 26.35 1.35
CA GLY A 120 2.32 25.63 0.50
C GLY A 120 2.40 24.11 0.65
N PRO A 121 1.63 23.36 -0.15
CA PRO A 121 1.57 21.91 -0.05
C PRO A 121 2.90 21.26 -0.40
N ILE A 122 3.28 20.26 0.38
CA ILE A 122 4.51 19.48 0.22
C ILE A 122 4.22 17.99 0.21
N ASP A 123 5.06 17.22 -0.50
CA ASP A 123 4.95 15.78 -0.58
C ASP A 123 5.17 15.12 0.79
N LYS A 124 4.34 14.15 1.12
CA LYS A 124 4.45 13.38 2.36
C LYS A 124 5.73 12.54 2.38
N PHE A 125 6.11 11.97 1.25
CA PHE A 125 7.26 11.09 1.10
C PHE A 125 8.31 11.75 0.20
N ARG A 126 9.56 11.79 0.68
CA ARG A 126 10.68 12.39 -0.04
C ARG A 126 11.94 11.60 0.21
N ASN A 127 12.76 11.38 -0.83
CA ASN A 127 14.01 10.62 -0.79
C ASN A 127 13.84 9.25 -0.13
N ARG A 128 12.85 8.45 -0.62
CA ARG A 128 12.49 7.16 -0.03
C ARG A 128 12.21 6.10 -1.10
N ILE A 129 12.51 4.84 -0.77
CA ILE A 129 11.95 3.69 -1.48
C ILE A 129 10.50 3.54 -1.05
N MET A 130 9.61 3.28 -2.01
CA MET A 130 8.17 3.23 -1.82
C MET A 130 7.61 1.85 -2.08
N TRP A 131 6.75 1.35 -1.20
CA TRP A 131 5.95 0.15 -1.38
C TRP A 131 4.48 0.52 -1.36
N PRO A 132 3.71 0.28 -2.45
CA PRO A 132 2.28 0.49 -2.41
C PRO A 132 1.64 -0.55 -1.49
N ILE A 133 0.85 -0.07 -0.54
CA ILE A 133 0.04 -0.90 0.36
C ILE A 133 -1.31 -1.09 -0.30
N LYS A 134 -1.71 -2.35 -0.48
CA LYS A 134 -2.96 -2.70 -1.11
C LYS A 134 -3.92 -3.34 -0.10
N ASP A 135 -5.19 -3.06 -0.25
CA ASP A 135 -6.24 -3.78 0.46
C ASP A 135 -6.40 -5.22 -0.08
N ILE A 136 -7.24 -6.02 0.56
CA ILE A 136 -7.50 -7.41 0.15
C ILE A 136 -8.05 -7.52 -1.29
N SER A 137 -8.65 -6.48 -1.84
CA SER A 137 -9.15 -6.46 -3.22
C SER A 137 -8.05 -6.16 -4.23
N GLY A 138 -6.93 -5.61 -3.80
CA GLY A 138 -5.79 -5.21 -4.62
C GLY A 138 -5.76 -3.72 -4.94
N ASP A 139 -6.66 -2.91 -4.36
CA ASP A 139 -6.65 -1.47 -4.54
C ASP A 139 -5.59 -0.82 -3.65
N ILE A 140 -4.83 0.13 -4.20
CA ILE A 140 -3.79 0.85 -3.45
C ILE A 140 -4.45 1.83 -2.50
N VAL A 141 -4.20 1.66 -1.20
CA VAL A 141 -4.80 2.46 -0.12
C VAL A 141 -3.79 3.35 0.60
N GLY A 142 -2.50 3.11 0.39
CA GLY A 142 -1.42 3.86 1.01
C GLY A 142 -0.06 3.41 0.54
N PHE A 143 0.97 3.89 1.23
CA PHE A 143 2.36 3.55 0.96
C PHE A 143 3.13 3.31 2.25
N GLY A 144 4.01 2.32 2.22
CA GLY A 144 5.15 2.21 3.10
C GLY A 144 6.38 2.80 2.45
N ALA A 145 7.25 3.42 3.22
CA ALA A 145 8.41 4.12 2.69
C ALA A 145 9.64 3.90 3.57
N ARG A 146 10.80 3.62 2.96
CA ARG A 146 12.08 3.52 3.64
C ARG A 146 13.00 4.67 3.23
N LYS A 147 13.56 5.33 4.24
CA LYS A 147 14.50 6.43 4.08
C LYS A 147 15.78 5.96 3.36
N LEU A 148 16.28 6.79 2.44
CA LEU A 148 17.55 6.61 1.73
C LEU A 148 18.66 7.47 2.31
N ALA A 149 18.32 8.65 2.84
CA ALA A 149 19.24 9.55 3.50
C ALA A 149 19.82 8.95 4.78
N SER A 150 21.02 9.36 5.16
CA SER A 150 21.60 9.09 6.47
C SER A 150 20.81 9.75 7.60
N ASP A 151 21.03 9.35 8.84
CA ASP A 151 20.37 9.97 10.00
C ASP A 151 20.85 11.42 10.24
N GLU A 152 22.03 11.78 9.73
CA GLU A 152 22.57 13.13 9.77
C GLU A 152 21.84 14.07 8.79
N GLU A 153 21.46 13.56 7.60
CA GLU A 153 20.77 14.34 6.55
C GLU A 153 19.26 14.43 6.75
N ASP A 154 18.65 13.39 7.31
CA ASP A 154 17.22 13.31 7.61
C ASP A 154 17.00 12.62 8.96
N GLN A 155 16.64 13.38 9.98
CA GLN A 155 16.30 12.87 11.32
C GLN A 155 14.93 12.19 11.38
N GLY A 156 14.18 12.12 10.28
CA GLY A 156 12.91 11.42 10.19
C GLY A 156 13.06 9.91 10.36
N PRO A 157 11.97 9.19 10.60
CA PRO A 157 11.99 7.76 10.86
C PRO A 157 12.51 6.98 9.65
N LYS A 158 13.26 5.88 9.92
CA LYS A 158 13.78 4.97 8.89
C LYS A 158 12.65 4.42 8.02
N TYR A 159 11.53 4.03 8.63
CA TYR A 159 10.30 3.64 7.95
C TYR A 159 9.18 4.62 8.26
N LEU A 160 8.46 5.02 7.24
CA LEU A 160 7.33 5.93 7.31
C LEU A 160 6.17 5.34 6.49
N ASN A 161 4.99 5.26 7.10
CA ASN A 161 3.79 4.78 6.43
C ASN A 161 2.79 5.92 6.24
N THR A 162 1.87 5.75 5.28
CA THR A 162 0.69 6.61 5.18
C THR A 162 -0.02 6.68 6.53
N SER A 163 -0.47 7.87 6.90
CA SER A 163 -1.31 8.08 8.08
C SER A 163 -2.71 7.49 7.84
N GLU A 164 -3.52 7.33 8.89
CA GLU A 164 -4.92 6.93 8.73
C GLU A 164 -5.65 7.87 7.77
N THR A 165 -6.41 7.30 6.83
CA THR A 165 -7.22 8.02 5.84
C THR A 165 -8.62 7.39 5.74
N PRO A 166 -9.56 7.99 5.00
CA PRO A 166 -10.86 7.37 4.76
C PRO A 166 -10.80 6.00 4.06
N ILE A 167 -9.71 5.69 3.35
CA ILE A 167 -9.52 4.43 2.63
C ILE A 167 -8.43 3.54 3.22
N TYR A 168 -7.67 3.99 4.22
CA TYR A 168 -6.56 3.26 4.83
C TYR A 168 -6.64 3.26 6.36
N LYS A 169 -6.76 2.07 6.92
CA LYS A 169 -6.66 1.83 8.36
C LYS A 169 -5.62 0.75 8.62
N LYS A 170 -4.57 1.09 9.35
CA LYS A 170 -3.42 0.20 9.61
C LYS A 170 -3.82 -1.12 10.26
N SER A 171 -4.81 -1.10 11.17
CA SER A 171 -5.31 -2.30 11.84
C SER A 171 -6.09 -3.24 10.92
N GLN A 172 -6.47 -2.79 9.72
CA GLN A 172 -7.33 -3.54 8.79
C GLN A 172 -6.61 -3.96 7.51
N VAL A 173 -5.30 -3.70 7.40
CA VAL A 173 -4.52 -3.99 6.20
C VAL A 173 -3.25 -4.75 6.57
N LEU A 174 -2.98 -5.83 5.83
CA LEU A 174 -1.72 -6.56 5.87
C LEU A 174 -1.05 -6.44 4.51
N TYR A 175 0.21 -6.00 4.49
CA TYR A 175 1.00 -5.92 3.27
C TYR A 175 1.22 -7.31 2.66
N GLY A 176 1.04 -7.43 1.35
CA GLY A 176 1.17 -8.69 0.63
C GLY A 176 -0.09 -9.56 0.65
N LEU A 177 -1.13 -9.19 1.40
CA LEU A 177 -2.35 -9.99 1.53
C LEU A 177 -3.11 -10.12 0.20
N ASP A 178 -3.11 -9.10 -0.64
CA ASP A 178 -3.69 -9.13 -1.98
C ASP A 178 -3.11 -10.25 -2.85
N MET A 179 -1.82 -10.53 -2.71
CA MET A 179 -1.10 -11.61 -3.39
C MET A 179 -1.27 -12.95 -2.67
N ALA A 180 -1.14 -12.97 -1.35
CA ALA A 180 -1.10 -14.18 -0.52
C ALA A 180 -2.47 -14.84 -0.30
N LYS A 181 -3.57 -14.13 -0.37
CA LYS A 181 -4.92 -14.57 0.04
C LYS A 181 -5.37 -15.92 -0.53
N LYS A 182 -5.03 -16.21 -1.79
CA LYS A 182 -5.41 -17.47 -2.44
C LYS A 182 -4.62 -18.66 -1.88
N ASP A 183 -3.31 -18.46 -1.68
CA ASP A 183 -2.42 -19.49 -1.17
C ASP A 183 -2.64 -19.70 0.33
N ILE A 184 -2.94 -18.65 1.10
CA ILE A 184 -3.38 -18.77 2.50
C ILE A 184 -4.63 -19.63 2.60
N ALA A 185 -5.66 -19.36 1.78
CA ALA A 185 -6.89 -20.15 1.80
C ALA A 185 -6.67 -21.60 1.37
N LYS A 186 -5.82 -21.83 0.36
CA LYS A 186 -5.50 -23.17 -0.14
C LYS A 186 -4.68 -23.98 0.85
N ASN A 187 -3.61 -23.40 1.38
CA ASN A 187 -2.65 -24.07 2.25
C ASN A 187 -3.09 -24.07 3.71
N ARG A 188 -4.10 -23.25 4.07
CA ARG A 188 -4.54 -23.01 5.46
C ARG A 188 -3.38 -22.60 6.37
N GLN A 189 -2.45 -21.82 5.84
CA GLN A 189 -1.27 -21.36 6.55
C GLN A 189 -1.01 -19.90 6.18
N VAL A 190 -0.61 -19.10 7.15
CA VAL A 190 -0.11 -17.73 6.95
C VAL A 190 1.21 -17.56 7.68
N VAL A 191 2.16 -16.89 7.04
CA VAL A 191 3.44 -16.49 7.64
C VAL A 191 3.39 -14.98 7.87
N VAL A 192 3.52 -14.56 9.11
CA VAL A 192 3.54 -13.14 9.50
C VAL A 192 4.98 -12.73 9.74
N VAL A 193 5.47 -11.79 8.94
CA VAL A 193 6.83 -11.24 8.98
C VAL A 193 6.81 -9.77 9.39
N GLU A 194 7.99 -9.16 9.64
CA GLU A 194 8.06 -7.80 10.19
C GLU A 194 7.75 -6.71 9.17
N GLY A 195 8.24 -6.82 7.93
CA GLY A 195 8.19 -5.70 7.02
C GLY A 195 8.08 -6.04 5.53
N TYR A 196 8.12 -4.98 4.72
CA TYR A 196 7.93 -5.05 3.26
C TYR A 196 8.96 -5.92 2.57
N THR A 197 10.23 -5.79 2.94
CA THR A 197 11.35 -6.56 2.37
C THR A 197 11.27 -8.03 2.72
N ASP A 198 10.77 -8.37 3.90
CA ASP A 198 10.65 -9.74 4.38
C ASP A 198 9.54 -10.47 3.63
N VAL A 199 8.40 -9.79 3.39
CA VAL A 199 7.34 -10.30 2.51
C VAL A 199 7.90 -10.54 1.10
N MET A 200 8.63 -9.58 0.53
CA MET A 200 9.26 -9.74 -0.78
C MET A 200 10.19 -10.96 -0.81
N ALA A 201 11.07 -11.09 0.18
CA ALA A 201 12.04 -12.22 0.27
C ALA A 201 11.31 -13.57 0.40
N CYS A 202 10.28 -13.66 1.24
CA CYS A 202 9.47 -14.86 1.40
C CYS A 202 8.78 -15.26 0.10
N HIS A 203 8.10 -14.34 -0.57
CA HIS A 203 7.42 -14.64 -1.82
C HIS A 203 8.39 -15.08 -2.92
N LEU A 204 9.55 -14.43 -3.05
CA LEU A 204 10.60 -14.84 -4.00
C LEU A 204 11.19 -16.20 -3.68
N ALA A 205 11.23 -16.58 -2.39
CA ALA A 205 11.65 -17.92 -1.94
C ALA A 205 10.53 -18.99 -2.06
N GLY A 206 9.35 -18.64 -2.59
CA GLY A 206 8.21 -19.55 -2.74
C GLY A 206 7.28 -19.64 -1.53
N ILE A 207 7.51 -18.84 -0.47
CA ILE A 207 6.63 -18.74 0.71
C ILE A 207 5.56 -17.66 0.40
N THR A 208 4.62 -18.00 -0.48
CA THR A 208 3.62 -17.06 -1.03
C THR A 208 2.49 -16.73 -0.05
N THR A 209 2.50 -17.31 1.15
CA THR A 209 1.56 -17.02 2.24
C THR A 209 2.05 -15.93 3.20
N ALA A 210 3.20 -15.31 2.92
CA ALA A 210 3.80 -14.30 3.78
C ALA A 210 3.07 -12.95 3.69
N VAL A 211 2.83 -12.33 4.85
CA VAL A 211 2.23 -11.01 5.01
C VAL A 211 2.93 -10.24 6.13
N ALA A 212 2.81 -8.91 6.15
CA ALA A 212 3.32 -8.09 7.24
C ALA A 212 2.32 -7.03 7.68
N THR A 213 2.44 -6.56 8.92
CA THR A 213 1.72 -5.39 9.40
C THR A 213 2.34 -4.11 8.83
N CYS A 214 1.53 -3.05 8.75
CA CYS A 214 1.96 -1.77 8.19
C CYS A 214 2.40 -0.79 9.30
N GLY A 215 3.38 -1.18 10.11
CA GLY A 215 3.92 -0.34 11.19
C GLY A 215 2.96 -0.20 12.38
N THR A 216 2.24 -1.26 12.71
CA THR A 216 1.42 -1.41 13.90
C THR A 216 1.59 -2.82 14.45
N ALA A 217 1.25 -3.04 15.72
CA ALA A 217 1.21 -4.36 16.30
C ALA A 217 0.17 -5.25 15.58
N PHE A 218 0.43 -6.55 15.54
CA PHE A 218 -0.52 -7.54 15.02
C PHE A 218 -1.67 -7.70 16.02
N GLY A 219 -2.84 -7.16 15.69
CA GLY A 219 -3.99 -7.07 16.59
C GLY A 219 -5.25 -7.81 16.09
N ASP A 220 -6.34 -7.68 16.85
CA ASP A 220 -7.60 -8.41 16.66
C ASP A 220 -8.21 -8.24 15.26
N ASP A 221 -8.09 -7.06 14.65
CA ASP A 221 -8.60 -6.83 13.29
C ASP A 221 -7.82 -7.67 12.26
N HIS A 222 -6.48 -7.78 12.40
CA HIS A 222 -5.65 -8.62 11.56
C HIS A 222 -5.99 -10.11 11.76
N ILE A 223 -6.17 -10.54 13.02
CA ILE A 223 -6.61 -11.91 13.35
C ILE A 223 -7.94 -12.21 12.68
N ARG A 224 -8.89 -11.29 12.72
CA ARG A 224 -10.21 -11.44 12.11
C ARG A 224 -10.14 -11.61 10.58
N ILE A 225 -9.25 -10.87 9.92
CA ILE A 225 -9.01 -10.99 8.47
C ILE A 225 -8.42 -12.36 8.13
N ILE A 226 -7.37 -12.77 8.85
CA ILE A 226 -6.70 -14.06 8.62
C ILE A 226 -7.62 -15.24 8.89
N ARG A 227 -8.39 -15.23 9.98
CA ARG A 227 -9.35 -16.30 10.30
C ARG A 227 -10.36 -16.51 9.18
N ARG A 228 -10.86 -15.45 8.54
CA ARG A 228 -11.76 -15.56 7.38
C ARG A 228 -11.10 -16.27 6.20
N LEU A 229 -9.82 -16.01 5.94
CA LEU A 229 -9.08 -16.64 4.85
C LEU A 229 -8.74 -18.11 5.15
N LEU A 230 -8.44 -18.42 6.40
CA LEU A 230 -8.19 -19.79 6.85
C LEU A 230 -9.46 -20.64 6.89
N MET A 231 -10.65 -20.05 6.59
CA MET A 231 -11.97 -20.72 6.65
C MET A 231 -12.22 -21.37 8.02
N ASP A 232 -11.90 -20.64 9.07
CA ASP A 232 -11.88 -21.12 10.44
C ASP A 232 -13.30 -21.05 11.03
N ALA A 233 -14.12 -22.06 10.72
CA ALA A 233 -15.40 -22.32 11.39
C ALA A 233 -15.19 -23.47 12.39
N ASP A 234 -15.47 -23.22 13.65
CA ASP A 234 -15.62 -24.15 14.79
C ASP A 234 -14.47 -25.12 15.16
N THR A 235 -13.57 -25.50 14.26
CA THR A 235 -12.36 -26.27 14.57
C THR A 235 -11.15 -25.61 13.92
N PHE A 236 -10.32 -24.98 14.72
CA PHE A 236 -9.07 -24.35 14.28
C PHE A 236 -8.17 -25.38 13.57
N ARG A 237 -8.04 -25.26 12.26
CA ARG A 237 -7.18 -26.10 11.43
C ARG A 237 -6.18 -25.28 10.59
N GLY A 238 -6.15 -23.98 10.80
CA GLY A 238 -5.20 -23.09 10.13
C GLY A 238 -3.97 -22.86 10.98
N GLU A 239 -2.82 -22.66 10.35
CA GLU A 239 -1.55 -22.38 10.99
C GLU A 239 -1.15 -20.91 10.79
N VAL A 240 -0.73 -20.25 11.88
CA VAL A 240 -0.16 -18.90 11.84
C VAL A 240 1.28 -19.01 12.34
N ILE A 241 2.24 -18.74 11.45
CA ILE A 241 3.66 -18.76 11.76
C ILE A 241 4.14 -17.32 11.89
N TYR A 242 4.70 -16.97 13.03
CA TYR A 242 5.32 -15.68 13.27
C TYR A 242 6.82 -15.79 13.13
N THR A 243 7.43 -14.90 12.34
CA THR A 243 8.88 -14.80 12.15
C THR A 243 9.29 -13.35 12.38
N PHE A 244 9.61 -13.05 13.64
CA PHE A 244 10.08 -11.73 14.05
C PHE A 244 11.54 -11.79 14.44
N ASP A 245 12.25 -10.65 14.33
CA ASP A 245 13.63 -10.54 14.77
C ASP A 245 13.72 -10.82 16.28
N GLY A 246 14.78 -11.48 16.71
CA GLY A 246 14.99 -11.84 18.12
C GLY A 246 15.38 -10.67 19.01
N ASP A 247 15.13 -9.43 18.57
CA ASP A 247 15.41 -8.22 19.32
C ASP A 247 14.27 -7.85 20.31
N ALA A 248 14.48 -6.80 21.10
CA ALA A 248 13.52 -6.37 22.11
C ALA A 248 12.17 -5.86 21.52
N ALA A 249 12.10 -5.54 20.24
CA ALA A 249 10.89 -5.13 19.56
C ALA A 249 10.08 -6.34 19.07
N GLY A 250 10.75 -7.36 18.51
CA GLY A 250 10.11 -8.59 18.01
C GLY A 250 9.64 -9.54 19.13
N GLN A 251 10.13 -9.34 20.37
CA GLN A 251 9.74 -10.14 21.55
C GLN A 251 8.49 -9.59 22.29
N LYS A 252 7.94 -8.46 21.89
CA LYS A 252 6.72 -7.84 22.46
C LYS A 252 5.49 -8.19 21.64
#